data_bff38882bf9b05ffdbeceb35e11b8b5c
#
_entry.id   bff38882bf9b05ffdbeceb35e11b8b5c
#
_cell.length_a   1.000
_cell.length_b   1.000
_cell.length_c   1.000
_cell.angle_alpha   90.00
_cell.angle_beta   90.00
_cell.angle_gamma   90.00
#
_symmetry.space_group_name_H-M   'P 1'
#
loop_
_entity.id
_entity.type
_entity.pdbx_description
1 polymer ?
#
loop_
_entity_poly.entity_id
_entity_poly.type
_entity_poly.pdbx_seq_one_letter_code
_entity_poly.pdbx_strand_id
1 'polypeptide(L)'
;MEEKNVLLSIKDLSVKFRVRGRILTAIRNVSLDIYENETIAIVGESGCGKSVLTKTFAGMLDGNGFIDKGEIVFNDDSLTNICAPMNKAAEVIIRQARRKLDEYSKLELGAPMYRAMRQLEKERQDRLTLSEEESAVFELQRRELVFNRTEAHNLKLTLDSSRERAEIRELNKKIDALDKQIKALDEKKKATIENHRKKTTHDEAYNRGYNERMQGLKARYEKDCAGEISQQTKERNKRLAKEVYLSINRYPAHKRPQLLNKLYKSLKKAMEIGADLNNDVQLNQIFENAIFRVKYLEEDGKYIRGTANLNLAKNNCVCDWTNIRGERIATIFQDPMTSLNPILTIGNQITSVIIKHQHVSESEARRRAIVLMKKVGIPNAENRFDDYPFQYSGGMRQRIVIAIALSCQPKILICDEPTTALDVTIQAQILQLIKDLQKEFHYTTVFITHDLGVVANVADRVAVLYAGQIVEIGTVEEIFYDPRHPYTWVLLSSLPQLSDPQAELYSIAGTPPSLYNRIIGDAFAPRNPYCLKIDTLKEPPMFKVTETHYAKTWLLDPRAPKVEKPEIICCINGTLRKVFNI
;
A
#
# COMPACT_ATOMS: atom_id res chain seq x y z
N MET A 1 28.20 -6.18 -8.05
CA MET A 1 26.96 -5.36 -8.24
C MET A 1 26.99 -4.30 -7.17
N GLU A 2 26.94 -3.03 -7.55
CA GLU A 2 26.75 -1.95 -6.58
C GLU A 2 25.43 -2.22 -5.82
N GLU A 3 25.47 -2.14 -4.49
CA GLU A 3 24.24 -2.22 -3.68
C GLU A 3 23.33 -1.05 -4.07
N LYS A 4 22.28 -1.35 -4.82
CA LYS A 4 21.28 -0.35 -5.18
C LYS A 4 20.52 0.07 -3.92
N ASN A 5 20.48 1.37 -3.64
CA ASN A 5 19.73 1.91 -2.50
C ASN A 5 18.22 1.73 -2.72
N VAL A 6 17.52 1.16 -1.72
CA VAL A 6 16.06 1.05 -1.74
C VAL A 6 15.45 2.39 -1.39
N LEU A 7 14.77 3.01 -2.35
CA LEU A 7 14.07 4.29 -2.15
C LEU A 7 12.69 4.09 -1.51
N LEU A 8 11.93 3.09 -1.98
CA LEU A 8 10.62 2.75 -1.42
C LEU A 8 10.52 1.24 -1.22
N SER A 9 10.24 0.79 0.00
CA SER A 9 10.03 -0.62 0.33
C SER A 9 8.58 -0.86 0.73
N ILE A 10 7.89 -1.72 0.00
CA ILE A 10 6.53 -2.17 0.28
C ILE A 10 6.61 -3.60 0.80
N LYS A 11 5.99 -3.89 1.97
CA LYS A 11 6.00 -5.23 2.58
C LYS A 11 4.59 -5.66 2.95
N ASP A 12 4.17 -6.82 2.42
CA ASP A 12 2.89 -7.49 2.70
C ASP A 12 1.67 -6.57 2.62
N LEU A 13 1.69 -5.64 1.66
CA LEU A 13 0.66 -4.62 1.51
C LEU A 13 -0.66 -5.23 1.06
N SER A 14 -1.73 -4.91 1.79
CA SER A 14 -3.11 -5.25 1.42
C SER A 14 -4.00 -4.02 1.49
N VAL A 15 -4.69 -3.74 0.38
CA VAL A 15 -5.57 -2.57 0.25
C VAL A 15 -6.98 -3.03 -0.05
N LYS A 16 -7.94 -2.46 0.68
CA LYS A 16 -9.36 -2.79 0.58
C LYS A 16 -10.21 -1.55 0.36
N PHE A 17 -11.35 -1.75 -0.29
CA PHE A 17 -12.34 -0.71 -0.53
C PHE A 17 -13.69 -1.11 0.05
N ARG A 18 -14.40 -0.12 0.62
CA ARG A 18 -15.79 -0.28 1.06
C ARG A 18 -16.72 0.15 -0.07
N VAL A 19 -17.38 -0.82 -0.70
CA VAL A 19 -18.28 -0.57 -1.84
C VAL A 19 -19.66 -1.12 -1.51
N ARG A 20 -20.66 -0.27 -1.36
CA ARG A 20 -22.07 -0.65 -1.09
C ARG A 20 -22.21 -1.69 0.04
N GLY A 21 -21.52 -1.47 1.16
CA GLY A 21 -21.56 -2.37 2.33
C GLY A 21 -20.73 -3.66 2.20
N ARG A 22 -20.02 -3.86 1.09
CA ARG A 22 -19.10 -4.99 0.87
C ARG A 22 -17.65 -4.51 0.89
N ILE A 23 -16.74 -5.44 1.15
CA ILE A 23 -15.30 -5.18 1.10
C ILE A 23 -14.74 -5.81 -0.17
N LEU A 24 -14.15 -4.97 -1.02
CA LEU A 24 -13.36 -5.36 -2.18
C LEU A 24 -11.89 -5.40 -1.76
N THR A 25 -11.16 -6.49 -2.01
CA THR A 25 -9.72 -6.57 -1.76
C THR A 25 -8.98 -6.31 -3.07
N ALA A 26 -8.53 -5.07 -3.27
CA ALA A 26 -7.89 -4.66 -4.52
C ALA A 26 -6.41 -5.04 -4.60
N ILE A 27 -5.69 -5.01 -3.47
CA ILE A 27 -4.29 -5.43 -3.36
C ILE A 27 -4.18 -6.47 -2.24
N ARG A 28 -3.43 -7.55 -2.49
CA ARG A 28 -3.30 -8.71 -1.62
C ARG A 28 -1.83 -9.08 -1.43
N ASN A 29 -1.30 -8.84 -0.22
CA ASN A 29 0.04 -9.26 0.19
C ASN A 29 1.14 -8.93 -0.85
N VAL A 30 1.16 -7.68 -1.33
CA VAL A 30 2.17 -7.21 -2.28
C VAL A 30 3.41 -6.79 -1.53
N SER A 31 4.57 -7.33 -1.92
CA SER A 31 5.89 -6.88 -1.48
C SER A 31 6.70 -6.47 -2.71
N LEU A 32 7.30 -5.28 -2.64
CA LEU A 32 8.04 -4.67 -3.76
C LEU A 32 9.03 -3.65 -3.24
N ASP A 33 10.30 -3.79 -3.62
CA ASP A 33 11.31 -2.77 -3.41
C ASP A 33 11.55 -1.99 -4.70
N ILE A 34 11.53 -0.67 -4.60
CA ILE A 34 11.80 0.28 -5.68
C ILE A 34 13.13 0.96 -5.35
N TYR A 35 14.09 0.87 -6.26
CA TYR A 35 15.45 1.38 -6.07
C TYR A 35 15.60 2.80 -6.61
N GLU A 36 16.62 3.50 -6.14
CA GLU A 36 16.96 4.83 -6.67
C GLU A 36 17.40 4.74 -8.14
N ASN A 37 17.00 5.72 -8.93
CA ASN A 37 17.38 5.89 -10.33
C ASN A 37 17.02 4.72 -11.27
N GLU A 38 16.06 3.87 -10.90
CA GLU A 38 15.55 2.81 -11.79
C GLU A 38 14.22 3.19 -12.45
N THR A 39 13.92 2.53 -13.55
CA THR A 39 12.56 2.46 -14.09
C THR A 39 11.98 1.07 -13.83
N ILE A 40 10.99 0.98 -12.96
CA ILE A 40 10.23 -0.25 -12.74
C ILE A 40 8.88 -0.17 -13.43
N ALA A 41 8.57 -1.18 -14.26
CA ALA A 41 7.26 -1.30 -14.90
C ALA A 41 6.34 -2.23 -14.10
N ILE A 42 5.09 -1.80 -13.90
CA ILE A 42 4.02 -2.62 -13.33
C ILE A 42 3.04 -2.96 -14.46
N VAL A 43 3.00 -4.23 -14.84
CA VAL A 43 2.20 -4.70 -15.96
C VAL A 43 1.10 -5.68 -15.52
N GLY A 44 0.06 -5.84 -16.35
CA GLY A 44 -1.03 -6.77 -16.09
C GLY A 44 -2.34 -6.31 -16.74
N GLU A 45 -3.36 -7.17 -16.73
CA GLU A 45 -4.68 -6.87 -17.29
C GLU A 45 -5.34 -5.65 -16.63
N SER A 46 -6.30 -5.02 -17.34
CA SER A 46 -7.11 -3.93 -16.79
C SER A 46 -7.86 -4.42 -15.53
N GLY A 47 -7.90 -3.56 -14.49
CA GLY A 47 -8.57 -3.90 -13.23
C GLY A 47 -7.77 -4.80 -12.27
N CYS A 48 -6.55 -5.25 -12.59
CA CYS A 48 -5.75 -6.10 -11.70
C CYS A 48 -5.16 -5.36 -10.48
N GLY A 49 -5.30 -4.02 -10.38
CA GLY A 49 -4.88 -3.24 -9.21
C GLY A 49 -3.66 -2.34 -9.40
N LYS A 50 -3.09 -2.20 -10.61
CA LYS A 50 -1.87 -1.38 -10.90
C LYS A 50 -1.96 0.04 -10.36
N SER A 51 -2.95 0.79 -10.80
CA SER A 51 -3.16 2.19 -10.36
C SER A 51 -3.55 2.29 -8.87
N VAL A 52 -4.18 1.25 -8.29
CA VAL A 52 -4.47 1.21 -6.85
C VAL A 52 -3.17 1.11 -6.05
N LEU A 53 -2.24 0.26 -6.48
CA LEU A 53 -0.95 0.09 -5.82
C LEU A 53 -0.18 1.41 -5.79
N THR A 54 -0.05 2.09 -6.93
CA THR A 54 0.69 3.37 -7.03
C THR A 54 -0.02 4.50 -6.29
N LYS A 55 -1.36 4.62 -6.40
CA LYS A 55 -2.15 5.58 -5.61
C LYS A 55 -1.99 5.36 -4.11
N THR A 56 -1.76 4.12 -3.67
CA THR A 56 -1.59 3.82 -2.25
C THR A 56 -0.32 4.47 -1.69
N PHE A 57 0.84 4.25 -2.31
CA PHE A 57 2.08 4.85 -1.80
C PHE A 57 2.23 6.34 -2.16
N ALA A 58 1.50 6.83 -3.16
CA ALA A 58 1.36 8.26 -3.42
C ALA A 58 0.38 8.97 -2.47
N GLY A 59 -0.31 8.23 -1.59
CA GLY A 59 -1.29 8.79 -0.66
C GLY A 59 -2.56 9.31 -1.34
N MET A 60 -2.92 8.79 -2.51
CA MET A 60 -4.05 9.22 -3.33
C MET A 60 -5.16 8.18 -3.39
N LEU A 61 -5.31 7.34 -2.35
CA LEU A 61 -6.44 6.42 -2.26
C LEU A 61 -7.75 7.21 -2.13
N ASP A 62 -8.77 6.71 -2.83
CA ASP A 62 -10.12 7.23 -2.71
C ASP A 62 -10.65 7.09 -1.27
N GLY A 63 -11.60 7.95 -0.87
CA GLY A 63 -12.08 8.02 0.51
C GLY A 63 -12.75 6.75 1.06
N ASN A 64 -13.15 5.81 0.19
CA ASN A 64 -13.67 4.49 0.55
C ASN A 64 -12.58 3.40 0.61
N GLY A 65 -11.33 3.72 0.20
CA GLY A 65 -10.17 2.84 0.25
C GLY A 65 -9.41 2.94 1.58
N PHE A 66 -8.84 1.84 2.03
CA PHE A 66 -7.99 1.80 3.22
C PHE A 66 -6.94 0.71 3.13
N ILE A 67 -5.79 0.94 3.76
CA ILE A 67 -4.74 -0.04 3.93
C ILE A 67 -5.14 -0.95 5.10
N ASP A 68 -5.29 -2.25 4.83
CA ASP A 68 -5.68 -3.26 5.82
C ASP A 68 -4.47 -3.84 6.55
N LYS A 69 -3.38 -4.07 5.80
CA LYS A 69 -2.12 -4.64 6.30
C LYS A 69 -0.93 -4.09 5.51
N GLY A 70 0.25 -4.29 6.08
CA GLY A 70 1.52 -4.04 5.43
C GLY A 70 2.17 -2.73 5.81
N GLU A 71 3.33 -2.52 5.23
CA GLU A 71 4.19 -1.37 5.46
C GLU A 71 4.65 -0.78 4.13
N ILE A 72 4.80 0.54 4.09
CA ILE A 72 5.36 1.28 2.96
C ILE A 72 6.40 2.23 3.54
N VAL A 73 7.67 1.85 3.48
CA VAL A 73 8.79 2.63 4.01
C VAL A 73 9.41 3.44 2.88
N PHE A 74 9.44 4.75 3.05
CA PHE A 74 10.03 5.68 2.09
C PHE A 74 11.35 6.22 2.64
N ASN A 75 12.47 5.92 1.96
CA ASN A 75 13.83 6.29 2.35
C ASN A 75 14.28 7.50 1.53
N ASP A 76 13.96 8.70 1.98
CA ASP A 76 14.43 9.95 1.39
C ASP A 76 15.29 10.68 2.44
N ASP A 77 16.58 10.78 2.21
CA ASP A 77 17.55 11.37 3.15
C ASP A 77 17.15 12.79 3.58
N SER A 78 16.56 13.58 2.70
CA SER A 78 16.13 14.94 3.00
C SER A 78 14.93 15.02 3.97
N LEU A 79 14.11 13.95 3.99
CA LEU A 79 12.97 13.82 4.89
C LEU A 79 13.28 12.96 6.11
N THR A 80 14.23 12.03 5.99
CA THR A 80 14.62 11.12 7.08
C THR A 80 15.64 11.75 8.02
N ASN A 81 16.59 12.56 7.52
CA ASN A 81 17.60 13.23 8.34
C ASN A 81 17.05 14.51 8.96
N ILE A 82 16.71 14.45 10.23
CA ILE A 82 16.11 15.55 10.98
C ILE A 82 17.16 16.23 11.85
N CYS A 83 17.30 17.53 11.68
CA CYS A 83 18.10 18.39 12.54
C CYS A 83 17.22 19.48 13.16
N ALA A 84 17.23 19.57 14.48
CA ALA A 84 16.45 20.57 15.22
C ALA A 84 17.33 21.38 16.15
N PRO A 85 17.09 22.71 16.33
CA PRO A 85 17.90 23.53 17.22
C PRO A 85 17.63 23.16 18.68
N MET A 86 18.71 23.08 19.46
CA MET A 86 18.66 22.91 20.91
C MET A 86 18.67 24.32 21.59
N ASN A 87 17.49 24.83 21.87
CA ASN A 87 17.29 26.11 22.52
C ASN A 87 16.50 25.94 23.81
N LYS A 88 16.35 27.02 24.60
CA LYS A 88 15.60 26.99 25.87
C LYS A 88 14.19 26.41 25.75
N ALA A 89 13.50 26.65 24.64
CA ALA A 89 12.17 26.10 24.41
C ALA A 89 12.24 24.57 24.17
N ALA A 90 13.25 24.10 23.43
CA ALA A 90 13.50 22.65 23.22
C ALA A 90 13.77 21.94 24.57
N GLU A 91 14.62 22.52 25.41
CA GLU A 91 14.92 21.97 26.75
C GLU A 91 13.67 21.84 27.62
N VAL A 92 12.78 22.87 27.60
CA VAL A 92 11.51 22.81 28.33
C VAL A 92 10.64 21.66 27.84
N ILE A 93 10.49 21.50 26.52
CA ILE A 93 9.69 20.43 25.95
C ILE A 93 10.28 19.06 26.31
N ILE A 94 11.60 18.89 26.16
CA ILE A 94 12.29 17.63 26.49
C ILE A 94 12.14 17.30 27.98
N ARG A 95 12.29 18.28 28.86
CA ARG A 95 12.11 18.14 30.31
C ARG A 95 10.67 17.72 30.67
N GLN A 96 9.68 18.36 30.05
CA GLN A 96 8.27 18.01 30.26
C GLN A 96 7.97 16.60 29.73
N ALA A 97 8.48 16.25 28.54
CA ALA A 97 8.34 14.91 27.97
C ALA A 97 8.96 13.84 28.91
N ARG A 98 10.18 14.08 29.39
CA ARG A 98 10.86 13.18 30.32
C ARG A 98 10.03 12.97 31.61
N ARG A 99 9.54 14.04 32.22
CA ARG A 99 8.71 13.95 33.44
C ARG A 99 7.46 13.10 33.24
N LYS A 100 6.77 13.29 32.11
CA LYS A 100 5.60 12.46 31.76
C LYS A 100 5.95 10.99 31.50
N LEU A 101 7.06 10.75 30.80
CA LEU A 101 7.54 9.38 30.56
C LEU A 101 7.93 8.68 31.86
N ASP A 102 8.61 9.38 32.78
CA ASP A 102 8.96 8.84 34.09
C ASP A 102 7.70 8.51 34.94
N GLU A 103 6.65 9.34 34.83
CA GLU A 103 5.35 9.07 35.45
C GLU A 103 4.69 7.85 34.84
N TYR A 104 4.65 7.71 33.52
CA TYR A 104 4.02 6.58 32.83
C TYR A 104 4.82 5.29 33.00
N SER A 105 6.14 5.34 33.13
CA SER A 105 6.97 4.16 33.38
C SER A 105 6.68 3.47 34.72
N LYS A 106 6.03 4.15 35.67
CA LYS A 106 5.50 3.49 36.87
C LYS A 106 4.43 2.47 36.53
N LEU A 107 3.65 2.70 35.46
CA LEU A 107 2.64 1.76 35.00
C LEU A 107 3.25 0.46 34.44
N GLU A 108 4.50 0.52 33.92
CA GLU A 108 5.23 -0.65 33.44
C GLU A 108 5.49 -1.65 34.60
N LEU A 109 5.70 -1.16 35.81
CA LEU A 109 5.90 -2.00 37.00
C LEU A 109 4.65 -2.83 37.31
N GLY A 110 3.46 -2.26 37.09
CA GLY A 110 2.17 -2.93 37.26
C GLY A 110 1.71 -3.72 36.03
N ALA A 111 2.42 -3.67 34.90
CA ALA A 111 1.98 -4.29 33.65
C ALA A 111 1.65 -5.80 33.74
N PRO A 112 2.34 -6.64 34.53
CA PRO A 112 1.94 -8.03 34.72
C PRO A 112 0.54 -8.14 35.32
N MET A 113 0.22 -7.33 36.32
CA MET A 113 -1.10 -7.31 36.97
C MET A 113 -2.17 -6.75 36.03
N TYR A 114 -1.84 -5.70 35.27
CA TYR A 114 -2.74 -5.15 34.25
C TYR A 114 -3.09 -6.18 33.17
N ARG A 115 -2.12 -6.95 32.69
CA ARG A 115 -2.37 -8.05 31.73
C ARG A 115 -3.24 -9.15 32.34
N ALA A 116 -3.01 -9.51 33.63
CA ALA A 116 -3.85 -10.48 34.33
C ALA A 116 -5.30 -9.99 34.50
N MET A 117 -5.49 -8.70 34.81
CA MET A 117 -6.84 -8.10 34.86
C MET A 117 -7.52 -8.14 33.47
N ARG A 118 -6.81 -7.80 32.41
CA ARG A 118 -7.34 -7.87 31.05
C ARG A 118 -7.67 -9.30 30.62
N GLN A 119 -6.86 -10.27 31.00
CA GLN A 119 -7.15 -11.68 30.76
C GLN A 119 -8.42 -12.12 31.49
N LEU A 120 -8.57 -11.75 32.75
CA LEU A 120 -9.76 -12.05 33.54
C LEU A 120 -11.03 -11.35 32.98
N GLU A 121 -10.90 -10.11 32.50
CA GLU A 121 -11.99 -9.41 31.80
C GLU A 121 -12.35 -10.13 30.49
N LYS A 122 -11.37 -10.59 29.72
CA LYS A 122 -11.59 -11.35 28.49
C LYS A 122 -12.32 -12.67 28.78
N GLU A 123 -11.87 -13.44 29.76
CA GLU A 123 -12.52 -14.69 30.19
C GLU A 123 -13.98 -14.45 30.58
N ARG A 124 -14.26 -13.36 31.29
CA ARG A 124 -15.64 -12.97 31.62
C ARG A 124 -16.43 -12.58 30.35
N GLN A 125 -15.83 -11.84 29.43
CA GLN A 125 -16.49 -11.45 28.21
C GLN A 125 -16.79 -12.66 27.32
N ASP A 126 -15.89 -13.62 27.22
CA ASP A 126 -16.09 -14.88 26.49
C ASP A 126 -17.25 -15.71 27.11
N ARG A 127 -17.36 -15.73 28.43
CA ARG A 127 -18.52 -16.33 29.12
C ARG A 127 -19.83 -15.59 28.90
N LEU A 128 -19.80 -14.26 28.77
CA LEU A 128 -20.97 -13.42 28.53
C LEU A 128 -21.43 -13.42 27.06
N THR A 129 -20.50 -13.73 26.14
CA THR A 129 -20.77 -13.69 24.70
C THR A 129 -20.51 -15.06 24.06
N LEU A 130 -19.50 -15.14 23.24
CA LEU A 130 -19.03 -16.37 22.61
C LEU A 130 -17.51 -16.39 22.77
N SER A 131 -16.93 -17.56 22.99
CA SER A 131 -15.49 -17.73 22.93
C SER A 131 -14.95 -17.47 21.51
N GLU A 132 -13.64 -17.25 21.37
CA GLU A 132 -13.02 -17.08 20.05
C GLU A 132 -13.28 -18.30 19.15
N GLU A 133 -13.26 -19.52 19.73
CA GLU A 133 -13.52 -20.76 19.00
C GLU A 133 -14.99 -20.86 18.53
N GLU A 134 -15.95 -20.60 19.42
CA GLU A 134 -17.37 -20.58 19.07
C GLU A 134 -17.69 -19.51 18.02
N SER A 135 -17.13 -18.31 18.19
CA SER A 135 -17.29 -17.22 17.22
C SER A 135 -16.71 -17.60 15.86
N ALA A 136 -15.52 -18.25 15.83
CA ALA A 136 -14.89 -18.72 14.60
C ALA A 136 -15.75 -19.76 13.87
N VAL A 137 -16.41 -20.67 14.59
CA VAL A 137 -17.32 -21.67 14.00
C VAL A 137 -18.53 -20.98 13.35
N PHE A 138 -19.18 -20.04 14.06
CA PHE A 138 -20.29 -19.27 13.50
C PHE A 138 -19.87 -18.45 12.27
N GLU A 139 -18.69 -17.84 12.32
CA GLU A 139 -18.17 -17.07 11.20
C GLU A 139 -17.81 -17.95 10.00
N LEU A 140 -17.25 -19.15 10.23
CA LEU A 140 -16.93 -20.09 9.16
C LEU A 140 -18.21 -20.53 8.44
N GLN A 141 -19.24 -20.96 9.18
CA GLN A 141 -20.53 -21.36 8.63
C GLN A 141 -21.20 -20.20 7.86
N ARG A 142 -21.16 -19.01 8.43
CA ARG A 142 -21.71 -17.82 7.78
C ARG A 142 -20.99 -17.47 6.49
N ARG A 143 -19.65 -17.58 6.48
CA ARG A 143 -18.83 -17.33 5.28
C ARG A 143 -19.16 -18.31 4.17
N GLU A 144 -19.34 -19.59 4.49
CA GLU A 144 -19.71 -20.63 3.52
C GLU A 144 -21.09 -20.35 2.90
N LEU A 145 -22.09 -20.03 3.72
CA LEU A 145 -23.42 -19.66 3.24
C LEU A 145 -23.40 -18.39 2.37
N VAL A 146 -22.66 -17.38 2.77
CA VAL A 146 -22.49 -16.13 2.01
C VAL A 146 -21.74 -16.39 0.70
N PHE A 147 -20.76 -17.27 0.69
CA PHE A 147 -20.05 -17.68 -0.51
C PHE A 147 -21.00 -18.36 -1.52
N ASN A 148 -21.73 -19.38 -1.08
CA ASN A 148 -22.71 -20.11 -1.92
C ASN A 148 -23.80 -19.18 -2.46
N ARG A 149 -24.26 -18.23 -1.66
CA ARG A 149 -25.21 -17.19 -2.08
C ARG A 149 -24.63 -16.29 -3.16
N THR A 150 -23.36 -15.89 -2.99
CA THR A 150 -22.69 -15.00 -3.95
C THR A 150 -22.42 -15.71 -5.26
N GLU A 151 -22.03 -16.99 -5.24
CA GLU A 151 -21.91 -17.80 -6.46
C GLU A 151 -23.23 -17.93 -7.22
N ALA A 152 -24.31 -18.25 -6.51
CA ALA A 152 -25.63 -18.33 -7.12
C ALA A 152 -26.07 -16.97 -7.73
N HIS A 153 -25.74 -15.86 -7.07
CA HIS A 153 -26.02 -14.52 -7.58
C HIS A 153 -25.16 -14.17 -8.81
N ASN A 154 -23.89 -14.50 -8.80
CA ASN A 154 -22.98 -14.26 -9.93
C ASN A 154 -23.40 -15.11 -11.15
N LEU A 155 -23.76 -16.39 -10.94
CA LEU A 155 -24.27 -17.24 -12.00
C LEU A 155 -25.54 -16.66 -12.62
N LYS A 156 -26.47 -16.15 -11.80
CA LYS A 156 -27.68 -15.45 -12.28
C LYS A 156 -27.36 -14.26 -13.19
N LEU A 157 -26.27 -13.51 -12.90
CA LEU A 157 -25.87 -12.33 -13.70
C LEU A 157 -25.28 -12.70 -15.07
N THR A 158 -24.83 -13.95 -15.27
CA THR A 158 -24.28 -14.42 -16.54
C THR A 158 -25.36 -14.98 -17.49
N LEU A 159 -26.58 -15.23 -16.99
CA LEU A 159 -27.69 -15.79 -17.75
C LEU A 159 -28.48 -14.72 -18.52
N ASP A 160 -28.94 -15.09 -19.73
CA ASP A 160 -29.81 -14.23 -20.54
C ASP A 160 -31.24 -14.21 -19.97
N SER A 161 -31.67 -13.05 -19.50
CA SER A 161 -32.97 -12.84 -18.86
C SER A 161 -34.18 -13.14 -19.76
N SER A 162 -34.01 -13.20 -21.09
CA SER A 162 -35.05 -13.48 -22.08
C SER A 162 -35.17 -14.97 -22.41
N ARG A 163 -34.06 -15.72 -22.42
CA ARG A 163 -33.97 -17.10 -22.85
C ARG A 163 -33.95 -18.11 -21.69
N GLU A 164 -33.35 -17.75 -20.55
CA GLU A 164 -33.02 -18.68 -19.46
C GLU A 164 -33.86 -18.41 -18.20
N ARG A 165 -35.14 -18.04 -18.38
CA ARG A 165 -36.06 -17.66 -17.28
C ARG A 165 -36.29 -18.77 -16.24
N ALA A 166 -36.22 -20.02 -16.63
CA ALA A 166 -36.41 -21.16 -15.72
C ALA A 166 -35.23 -21.27 -14.74
N GLU A 167 -33.99 -21.22 -15.25
CA GLU A 167 -32.77 -21.27 -14.45
C GLU A 167 -32.63 -20.06 -13.51
N ILE A 168 -33.01 -18.86 -13.99
CA ILE A 168 -33.03 -17.66 -13.15
C ILE A 168 -34.04 -17.80 -11.99
N ARG A 169 -35.20 -18.46 -12.21
CA ARG A 169 -36.16 -18.72 -11.13
C ARG A 169 -35.61 -19.73 -10.10
N GLU A 170 -34.90 -20.77 -10.53
CA GLU A 170 -34.26 -21.72 -9.63
C GLU A 170 -33.16 -21.06 -8.80
N LEU A 171 -32.31 -20.24 -9.43
CA LEU A 171 -31.26 -19.49 -8.73
C LEU A 171 -31.84 -18.49 -7.72
N ASN A 172 -32.94 -17.83 -8.05
CA ASN A 172 -33.63 -16.96 -7.09
C ASN A 172 -34.13 -17.75 -5.87
N LYS A 173 -34.76 -18.93 -6.07
CA LYS A 173 -35.18 -19.81 -4.97
C LYS A 173 -33.98 -20.25 -4.12
N LYS A 174 -32.85 -20.58 -4.74
CA LYS A 174 -31.61 -20.96 -4.04
C LYS A 174 -31.06 -19.80 -3.23
N ILE A 175 -31.04 -18.57 -3.77
CA ILE A 175 -30.62 -17.35 -3.07
C ILE A 175 -31.54 -17.07 -1.87
N ASP A 176 -32.85 -17.14 -2.04
CA ASP A 176 -33.82 -16.92 -0.97
C ASP A 176 -33.71 -17.97 0.14
N ALA A 177 -33.42 -19.23 -0.21
CA ALA A 177 -33.16 -20.30 0.77
C ALA A 177 -31.88 -20.03 1.56
N LEU A 178 -30.80 -19.62 0.91
CA LEU A 178 -29.52 -19.28 1.54
C LEU A 178 -29.66 -18.03 2.44
N ASP A 179 -30.44 -17.01 2.01
CA ASP A 179 -30.73 -15.84 2.84
C ASP A 179 -31.51 -16.20 4.12
N LYS A 180 -32.45 -17.16 4.02
CA LYS A 180 -33.14 -17.70 5.21
C LYS A 180 -32.20 -18.46 6.14
N GLN A 181 -31.26 -19.25 5.58
CA GLN A 181 -30.27 -19.99 6.39
C GLN A 181 -29.30 -19.01 7.09
N ILE A 182 -28.85 -17.95 6.42
CA ILE A 182 -28.00 -16.91 7.03
C ILE A 182 -28.74 -16.23 8.17
N LYS A 183 -30.02 -15.84 7.99
CA LYS A 183 -30.83 -15.25 9.05
C LYS A 183 -31.02 -16.20 10.23
N ALA A 184 -31.33 -17.47 9.98
CA ALA A 184 -31.47 -18.47 11.03
C ALA A 184 -30.17 -18.69 11.82
N LEU A 185 -29.02 -18.66 11.13
CA LEU A 185 -27.70 -18.75 11.77
C LEU A 185 -27.41 -17.52 12.65
N ASP A 186 -27.72 -16.32 12.15
CA ASP A 186 -27.54 -15.07 12.90
C ASP A 186 -28.47 -15.02 14.14
N GLU A 187 -29.72 -15.52 14.03
CA GLU A 187 -30.64 -15.68 15.16
C GLU A 187 -30.15 -16.71 16.17
N LYS A 188 -29.65 -17.86 15.72
CA LYS A 188 -29.04 -18.89 16.58
C LYS A 188 -27.84 -18.31 17.33
N LYS A 189 -26.97 -17.54 16.67
CA LYS A 189 -25.85 -16.84 17.31
C LYS A 189 -26.32 -15.91 18.41
N LYS A 190 -27.37 -15.10 18.15
CA LYS A 190 -27.97 -14.20 19.15
C LYS A 190 -28.55 -14.98 20.35
N ALA A 191 -29.30 -16.03 20.09
CA ALA A 191 -29.87 -16.87 21.15
C ALA A 191 -28.81 -17.53 22.03
N THR A 192 -27.71 -18.00 21.43
CA THR A 192 -26.56 -18.58 22.17
C THR A 192 -25.93 -17.53 23.09
N ILE A 193 -25.67 -16.31 22.57
CA ILE A 193 -25.14 -15.19 23.37
C ILE A 193 -26.08 -14.85 24.53
N GLU A 194 -27.38 -14.79 24.29
CA GLU A 194 -28.36 -14.48 25.35
C GLU A 194 -28.39 -15.57 26.43
N ASN A 195 -28.30 -16.83 26.04
CA ASN A 195 -28.22 -17.95 26.99
C ASN A 195 -26.91 -17.90 27.83
N HIS A 196 -25.77 -17.61 27.22
CA HIS A 196 -24.50 -17.42 27.92
C HIS A 196 -24.60 -16.25 28.91
N ARG A 197 -25.21 -15.14 28.48
CA ARG A 197 -25.40 -13.96 29.34
C ARG A 197 -26.29 -14.29 30.55
N LYS A 198 -27.44 -14.97 30.34
CA LYS A 198 -28.33 -15.40 31.43
C LYS A 198 -27.62 -16.34 32.42
N LYS A 199 -26.95 -17.39 31.93
CA LYS A 199 -26.20 -18.33 32.78
C LYS A 199 -25.13 -17.61 33.59
N THR A 200 -24.30 -16.77 32.98
CA THR A 200 -23.20 -16.09 33.70
C THR A 200 -23.72 -15.05 34.68
N THR A 201 -24.83 -14.35 34.38
CA THR A 201 -25.41 -13.35 35.31
C THR A 201 -25.99 -14.01 36.57
N HIS A 202 -26.56 -15.21 36.45
CA HIS A 202 -27.14 -15.95 37.58
C HIS A 202 -26.14 -16.81 38.33
N ASP A 203 -24.89 -16.93 37.86
CA ASP A 203 -23.83 -17.68 38.56
C ASP A 203 -23.18 -16.81 39.64
N GLU A 204 -23.83 -16.77 40.81
CA GLU A 204 -23.35 -15.95 41.94
C GLU A 204 -21.95 -16.35 42.44
N ALA A 205 -21.63 -17.66 42.44
CA ALA A 205 -20.33 -18.17 42.88
C ALA A 205 -19.22 -17.63 41.93
N TYR A 206 -19.45 -17.71 40.63
CA TYR A 206 -18.52 -17.17 39.65
C TYR A 206 -18.35 -15.64 39.78
N ASN A 207 -19.45 -14.90 39.90
CA ASN A 207 -19.40 -13.45 40.02
C ASN A 207 -18.67 -12.99 41.29
N ARG A 208 -18.84 -13.69 42.43
CA ARG A 208 -18.11 -13.41 43.65
C ARG A 208 -16.61 -13.68 43.48
N GLY A 209 -16.22 -14.84 42.94
CA GLY A 209 -14.82 -15.20 42.67
C GLY A 209 -14.15 -14.27 41.66
N TYR A 210 -14.88 -13.81 40.63
CA TYR A 210 -14.39 -12.81 39.69
C TYR A 210 -14.09 -11.47 40.40
N ASN A 211 -15.02 -10.98 41.22
CA ASN A 211 -14.85 -9.72 41.93
C ASN A 211 -13.68 -9.76 42.92
N GLU A 212 -13.53 -10.83 43.67
CA GLU A 212 -12.42 -11.03 44.61
C GLU A 212 -11.06 -11.03 43.90
N ARG A 213 -10.95 -11.82 42.82
CA ARG A 213 -9.72 -11.84 41.98
C ARG A 213 -9.41 -10.48 41.39
N MET A 214 -10.41 -9.80 40.86
CA MET A 214 -10.24 -8.48 40.24
C MET A 214 -9.78 -7.44 41.27
N GLN A 215 -10.36 -7.45 42.49
CA GLN A 215 -9.94 -6.57 43.58
C GLN A 215 -8.51 -6.88 44.03
N GLY A 216 -8.16 -8.16 44.17
CA GLY A 216 -6.79 -8.56 44.50
C GLY A 216 -5.76 -8.13 43.46
N LEU A 217 -6.08 -8.26 42.19
CA LEU A 217 -5.20 -7.80 41.12
C LEU A 217 -5.07 -6.27 41.08
N LYS A 218 -6.15 -5.52 41.33
CA LYS A 218 -6.12 -4.06 41.42
C LYS A 218 -5.24 -3.56 42.55
N ALA A 219 -5.39 -4.14 43.74
CA ALA A 219 -4.58 -3.75 44.89
C ALA A 219 -3.08 -4.02 44.67
N ARG A 220 -2.72 -5.13 44.00
CA ARG A 220 -1.34 -5.42 43.63
C ARG A 220 -0.83 -4.45 42.56
N TYR A 221 -1.63 -4.16 41.55
CA TYR A 221 -1.31 -3.19 40.51
C TYR A 221 -0.98 -1.80 41.09
N GLU A 222 -1.82 -1.31 42.02
CA GLU A 222 -1.61 -0.02 42.68
C GLU A 222 -0.32 -0.02 43.52
N LYS A 223 -0.04 -1.10 44.22
CA LYS A 223 1.20 -1.29 44.99
C LYS A 223 2.43 -1.30 44.10
N ASP A 224 2.40 -2.06 42.99
CA ASP A 224 3.52 -2.15 42.07
C ASP A 224 3.79 -0.80 41.37
N CYS A 225 2.74 -0.08 40.94
CA CYS A 225 2.86 1.25 40.35
C CYS A 225 3.37 2.34 41.32
N ALA A 226 3.34 2.11 42.63
CA ALA A 226 3.93 3.00 43.65
C ALA A 226 5.46 2.84 43.75
N GLY A 227 6.05 1.80 43.14
CA GLY A 227 7.47 1.53 43.14
C GLY A 227 8.32 2.60 42.43
N GLU A 228 9.64 2.58 42.67
CA GLU A 228 10.58 3.45 41.97
C GLU A 228 11.04 2.83 40.64
N ILE A 229 11.15 3.68 39.61
CA ILE A 229 11.64 3.27 38.28
C ILE A 229 13.17 3.08 38.30
N SER A 230 13.66 2.08 37.59
CA SER A 230 15.10 1.75 37.51
C SER A 230 15.91 2.86 36.83
N GLN A 231 17.22 2.89 37.09
CA GLN A 231 18.13 3.84 36.43
C GLN A 231 18.14 3.62 34.89
N GLN A 232 18.10 2.36 34.44
CA GLN A 232 18.02 2.05 33.01
C GLN A 232 16.75 2.63 32.37
N THR A 233 15.61 2.55 33.05
CA THR A 233 14.35 3.15 32.60
C THR A 233 14.46 4.68 32.51
N LYS A 234 15.12 5.34 33.48
CA LYS A 234 15.36 6.79 33.47
C LYS A 234 16.23 7.23 32.27
N GLU A 235 17.25 6.44 31.92
CA GLU A 235 18.11 6.72 30.76
C GLU A 235 17.37 6.50 29.44
N ARG A 236 16.61 5.41 29.32
CA ARG A 236 15.70 5.17 28.19
C ARG A 236 14.75 6.36 28.01
N ASN A 237 14.10 6.82 29.09
CA ASN A 237 13.15 7.93 29.04
C ASN A 237 13.82 9.26 28.67
N LYS A 238 15.08 9.47 29.07
CA LYS A 238 15.88 10.63 28.63
C LYS A 238 16.08 10.63 27.11
N ARG A 239 16.43 9.47 26.53
CA ARG A 239 16.55 9.30 25.07
C ARG A 239 15.19 9.49 24.38
N LEU A 240 14.16 8.82 24.89
CA LEU A 240 12.81 8.87 24.32
C LEU A 240 12.21 10.28 24.37
N ALA A 241 12.50 11.09 25.40
CA ALA A 241 12.07 12.48 25.46
C ALA A 241 12.66 13.34 24.34
N LYS A 242 13.92 13.07 23.94
CA LYS A 242 14.55 13.72 22.79
C LYS A 242 13.89 13.28 21.47
N GLU A 243 13.55 11.99 21.34
CA GLU A 243 12.81 11.48 20.19
C GLU A 243 11.41 12.09 20.06
N VAL A 244 10.70 12.26 21.17
CA VAL A 244 9.41 12.98 21.21
C VAL A 244 9.57 14.42 20.72
N TYR A 245 10.61 15.14 21.19
CA TYR A 245 10.88 16.50 20.74
C TYR A 245 11.18 16.56 19.23
N LEU A 246 12.12 15.74 18.75
CA LEU A 246 12.47 15.66 17.33
C LEU A 246 11.26 15.35 16.46
N SER A 247 10.47 14.36 16.86
CA SER A 247 9.29 13.94 16.12
C SER A 247 8.23 15.03 16.02
N ILE A 248 7.98 15.76 17.11
CA ILE A 248 6.95 16.79 17.14
C ILE A 248 7.41 18.11 16.51
N ASN A 249 8.70 18.41 16.55
CA ASN A 249 9.24 19.66 16.01
C ASN A 249 9.09 19.78 14.49
N ARG A 250 8.91 18.69 13.78
CA ARG A 250 8.62 18.63 12.33
C ARG A 250 7.28 19.28 11.96
N TYR A 251 6.37 19.44 12.91
CA TYR A 251 5.01 19.93 12.66
C TYR A 251 4.87 21.41 13.03
N PRO A 252 3.94 22.13 12.37
CA PRO A 252 3.62 23.51 12.70
C PRO A 252 3.21 23.67 14.17
N ALA A 253 3.61 24.79 14.81
CA ALA A 253 3.42 25.02 16.25
C ALA A 253 1.97 24.83 16.73
N HIS A 254 0.98 25.26 15.93
CA HIS A 254 -0.44 25.15 16.29
C HIS A 254 -0.97 23.70 16.35
N LYS A 255 -0.32 22.75 15.64
CA LYS A 255 -0.71 21.31 15.63
C LYS A 255 0.01 20.50 16.71
N ARG A 256 1.16 20.96 17.19
CA ARG A 256 2.01 20.21 18.14
C ARG A 256 1.28 19.76 19.41
N PRO A 257 0.45 20.58 20.10
CA PRO A 257 -0.21 20.17 21.34
C PRO A 257 -1.16 18.97 21.14
N GLN A 258 -1.94 18.98 20.04
CA GLN A 258 -2.86 17.89 19.73
C GLN A 258 -2.12 16.58 19.43
N LEU A 259 -1.07 16.65 18.62
CA LEU A 259 -0.26 15.49 18.24
C LEU A 259 0.51 14.92 19.44
N LEU A 260 1.08 15.79 20.31
CA LEU A 260 1.72 15.40 21.57
C LEU A 260 0.74 14.63 22.49
N ASN A 261 -0.48 15.13 22.66
CA ASN A 261 -1.47 14.47 23.48
C ASN A 261 -1.84 13.08 22.92
N LYS A 262 -1.95 12.96 21.60
CA LYS A 262 -2.20 11.68 20.94
C LYS A 262 -1.04 10.70 21.16
N LEU A 263 0.19 11.18 21.01
CA LEU A 263 1.41 10.38 21.22
C LEU A 263 1.52 9.91 22.68
N TYR A 264 1.30 10.82 23.65
CA TYR A 264 1.34 10.44 25.07
C TYR A 264 0.27 9.41 25.45
N LYS A 265 -0.93 9.49 24.86
CA LYS A 265 -1.95 8.43 25.04
C LYS A 265 -1.49 7.07 24.53
N SER A 266 -0.84 7.04 23.36
CA SER A 266 -0.29 5.80 22.78
C SER A 266 0.85 5.24 23.65
N LEU A 267 1.79 6.09 24.10
CA LEU A 267 2.89 5.69 24.96
C LEU A 267 2.40 5.18 26.32
N LYS A 268 1.45 5.89 26.95
CA LYS A 268 0.84 5.47 28.21
C LYS A 268 0.21 4.08 28.10
N LYS A 269 -0.61 3.88 27.06
CA LYS A 269 -1.25 2.57 26.80
C LYS A 269 -0.22 1.45 26.58
N ALA A 270 0.86 1.73 25.86
CA ALA A 270 1.93 0.77 25.62
C ALA A 270 2.65 0.38 26.93
N MET A 271 2.94 1.35 27.80
CA MET A 271 3.56 1.13 29.11
C MET A 271 2.63 0.35 30.05
N GLU A 272 1.33 0.63 30.05
CA GLU A 272 0.33 -0.13 30.82
C GLU A 272 0.28 -1.63 30.42
N ILE A 273 0.43 -1.91 29.13
CA ILE A 273 0.43 -3.30 28.61
C ILE A 273 1.81 -3.96 28.84
N GLY A 274 2.85 -3.18 29.13
CA GLY A 274 4.23 -3.67 29.28
C GLY A 274 4.87 -4.00 27.93
N ALA A 275 4.65 -3.14 26.94
CA ALA A 275 5.36 -3.21 25.66
C ALA A 275 6.84 -2.91 25.85
N ASP A 276 7.71 -3.61 25.14
CA ASP A 276 9.15 -3.36 25.20
C ASP A 276 9.51 -2.10 24.39
N LEU A 277 9.73 -0.99 25.12
CA LEU A 277 10.14 0.29 24.52
C LEU A 277 11.63 0.35 24.15
N ASN A 278 12.41 -0.70 24.38
CA ASN A 278 13.78 -0.82 23.85
C ASN A 278 13.77 -1.47 22.47
N ASN A 279 12.68 -2.15 22.10
CA ASN A 279 12.51 -2.72 20.77
C ASN A 279 12.06 -1.63 19.78
N ASP A 280 12.95 -1.29 18.84
CA ASP A 280 12.71 -0.23 17.85
C ASP A 280 11.45 -0.48 16.99
N VAL A 281 11.12 -1.74 16.67
CA VAL A 281 9.94 -2.09 15.87
C VAL A 281 8.65 -1.77 16.65
N GLN A 282 8.58 -2.19 17.92
CA GLN A 282 7.42 -1.90 18.78
C GLN A 282 7.29 -0.40 19.03
N LEU A 283 8.40 0.28 19.27
CA LEU A 283 8.40 1.71 19.53
C LEU A 283 7.96 2.50 18.28
N ASN A 284 8.39 2.11 17.08
CA ASN A 284 7.90 2.69 15.83
C ASN A 284 6.37 2.55 15.71
N GLN A 285 5.83 1.35 15.97
CA GLN A 285 4.38 1.10 15.92
C GLN A 285 3.58 1.97 16.92
N ILE A 286 4.15 2.25 18.10
CA ILE A 286 3.53 3.12 19.10
C ILE A 286 3.46 4.57 18.60
N PHE A 287 4.54 5.08 17.99
CA PHE A 287 4.60 6.42 17.42
C PHE A 287 3.69 6.55 16.20
N GLU A 288 3.66 5.58 15.29
CA GLU A 288 2.86 5.57 14.06
C GLU A 288 1.35 5.76 14.29
N ASN A 289 0.85 5.43 15.49
CA ASN A 289 -0.53 5.74 15.87
C ASN A 289 -0.81 7.26 15.93
N ALA A 290 0.21 8.10 16.00
CA ALA A 290 0.09 9.55 16.14
C ALA A 290 0.89 10.33 15.09
N ILE A 291 2.19 10.04 14.96
CA ILE A 291 3.17 10.76 14.13
C ILE A 291 4.28 9.81 13.68
N PHE A 292 5.05 10.20 12.67
CA PHE A 292 6.31 9.51 12.38
C PHE A 292 7.32 9.68 13.51
N ARG A 293 7.93 8.60 13.95
CA ARG A 293 9.02 8.62 14.92
C ARG A 293 10.30 9.14 14.28
N VAL A 294 10.98 10.03 14.99
CA VAL A 294 12.37 10.40 14.72
C VAL A 294 13.24 9.75 15.81
N LYS A 295 14.05 8.77 15.40
CA LYS A 295 15.02 8.13 16.29
C LYS A 295 16.16 9.10 16.57
N TYR A 296 16.47 9.31 17.86
CA TYR A 296 17.60 10.13 18.28
C TYR A 296 18.92 9.48 17.90
N LEU A 297 19.83 10.25 17.30
CA LEU A 297 21.19 9.85 16.98
C LEU A 297 22.20 10.53 17.91
N GLU A 298 22.31 11.85 17.83
CA GLU A 298 23.34 12.63 18.53
C GLU A 298 22.90 14.07 18.84
N GLU A 299 23.67 14.75 19.70
CA GLU A 299 23.53 16.20 19.95
C GLU A 299 24.91 16.85 20.10
N ASP A 300 25.07 18.07 19.58
CA ASP A 300 26.30 18.85 19.62
C ASP A 300 26.19 20.12 20.50
N GLY A 301 25.17 20.21 21.33
CA GLY A 301 24.88 21.36 22.18
C GLY A 301 24.16 22.53 21.50
N LYS A 302 24.24 22.64 20.17
CA LYS A 302 23.48 23.62 19.37
C LYS A 302 22.32 22.98 18.64
N TYR A 303 22.51 21.74 18.20
CA TYR A 303 21.56 20.96 17.43
C TYR A 303 21.39 19.56 18.00
N ILE A 304 20.22 19.02 17.81
CA ILE A 304 19.86 17.63 18.06
C ILE A 304 19.51 16.97 16.73
N ARG A 305 20.10 15.81 16.44
CA ARG A 305 19.95 15.08 15.18
C ARG A 305 19.28 13.73 15.39
N GLY A 306 18.50 13.35 14.42
CA GLY A 306 17.84 12.05 14.40
C GLY A 306 17.45 11.61 13.00
N THR A 307 17.05 10.35 12.87
CA THR A 307 16.55 9.78 11.61
C THR A 307 15.08 9.39 11.74
N ALA A 308 14.27 9.77 10.76
CA ALA A 308 12.84 9.44 10.72
C ALA A 308 12.59 8.12 9.98
N ASN A 309 11.67 7.30 10.50
CA ASN A 309 11.10 6.17 9.75
C ASN A 309 9.76 6.60 9.13
N LEU A 310 9.75 6.75 7.80
CA LEU A 310 8.59 7.24 7.05
C LEU A 310 7.73 6.05 6.57
N ASN A 311 6.96 5.43 7.46
CA ASN A 311 6.00 4.39 7.07
C ASN A 311 4.70 5.00 6.56
N LEU A 312 4.58 5.16 5.23
CA LEU A 312 3.44 5.80 4.58
C LEU A 312 2.12 5.05 4.77
N ALA A 313 2.16 3.73 5.02
CA ALA A 313 0.96 2.91 5.19
C ALA A 313 0.17 3.26 6.46
N LYS A 314 0.84 3.78 7.49
CA LYS A 314 0.25 4.03 8.82
C LYS A 314 0.08 5.51 9.14
N ASN A 315 0.59 6.40 8.27
CA ASN A 315 0.53 7.82 8.53
C ASN A 315 -0.78 8.47 8.12
N ASN A 316 -1.52 8.96 9.11
CA ASN A 316 -2.74 9.74 8.94
C ASN A 316 -2.52 11.26 9.03
N CYS A 317 -1.27 11.73 9.07
CA CYS A 317 -0.99 13.16 9.19
C CYS A 317 -1.01 13.85 7.82
N VAL A 318 -1.99 14.71 7.61
CA VAL A 318 -2.15 15.49 6.36
C VAL A 318 -0.89 16.34 6.06
N CYS A 319 -0.17 16.79 7.08
CA CYS A 319 1.03 17.63 6.90
C CYS A 319 2.19 16.85 6.25
N ASP A 320 2.36 15.58 6.61
CA ASP A 320 3.42 14.76 5.99
C ASP A 320 3.11 14.50 4.52
N TRP A 321 1.84 14.21 4.20
CA TRP A 321 1.41 14.03 2.82
C TRP A 321 1.56 15.30 1.96
N THR A 322 1.40 16.50 2.52
CA THR A 322 1.64 17.76 1.78
C THR A 322 3.10 17.92 1.35
N ASN A 323 4.04 17.41 2.13
CA ASN A 323 5.47 17.47 1.81
C ASN A 323 5.92 16.33 0.89
N ILE A 324 5.14 15.25 0.80
CA ILE A 324 5.46 14.09 -0.03
C ILE A 324 4.84 14.23 -1.43
N ARG A 325 3.52 14.57 -1.50
CA ARG A 325 2.79 14.68 -2.76
C ARG A 325 3.24 15.90 -3.57
N GLY A 326 3.62 15.67 -4.81
CA GLY A 326 4.08 16.68 -5.75
C GLY A 326 5.53 17.08 -5.54
N GLU A 327 6.04 17.08 -4.31
CA GLU A 327 7.43 17.42 -4.02
C GLU A 327 8.37 16.21 -4.12
N ARG A 328 7.97 15.05 -3.58
CA ARG A 328 8.78 13.82 -3.58
C ARG A 328 8.24 12.73 -4.48
N ILE A 329 6.92 12.61 -4.55
CA ILE A 329 6.21 11.66 -5.41
C ILE A 329 5.26 12.45 -6.29
N ALA A 330 5.51 12.46 -7.60
CA ALA A 330 4.64 13.08 -8.60
C ALA A 330 4.00 12.03 -9.49
N THR A 331 2.83 12.32 -10.04
CA THR A 331 2.07 11.40 -10.90
C THR A 331 1.66 12.06 -12.19
N ILE A 332 1.94 11.39 -13.30
CA ILE A 332 1.39 11.66 -14.61
C ILE A 332 0.19 10.73 -14.79
N PHE A 333 -1.01 11.30 -14.91
CA PHE A 333 -2.25 10.54 -15.06
C PHE A 333 -2.50 10.18 -16.52
N GLN A 334 -3.33 9.18 -16.74
CA GLN A 334 -3.67 8.58 -18.03
C GLN A 334 -4.22 9.58 -19.05
N ASP A 335 -5.07 10.51 -18.62
CA ASP A 335 -5.72 11.49 -19.52
C ASP A 335 -5.24 12.92 -19.23
N PRO A 336 -4.50 13.54 -20.18
CA PRO A 336 -4.06 14.92 -20.04
C PRO A 336 -5.20 15.93 -20.06
N MET A 337 -6.37 15.56 -20.62
CA MET A 337 -7.53 16.44 -20.70
C MET A 337 -8.17 16.70 -19.34
N THR A 338 -8.23 15.67 -18.53
CA THR A 338 -8.77 15.75 -17.15
C THR A 338 -7.73 16.23 -16.14
N SER A 339 -6.43 16.14 -16.48
CA SER A 339 -5.33 16.54 -15.59
C SER A 339 -5.07 18.05 -15.61
N LEU A 340 -5.38 18.74 -16.70
CA LEU A 340 -5.21 20.18 -16.83
C LEU A 340 -6.50 20.93 -16.52
N ASN A 341 -6.40 22.02 -15.75
CA ASN A 341 -7.53 22.90 -15.50
C ASN A 341 -7.81 23.79 -16.74
N PRO A 342 -8.98 23.65 -17.41
CA PRO A 342 -9.25 24.36 -18.67
C PRO A 342 -9.41 25.87 -18.53
N ILE A 343 -9.67 26.38 -17.32
CA ILE A 343 -9.88 27.83 -17.06
C ILE A 343 -8.62 28.56 -16.60
N LEU A 344 -7.50 27.85 -16.41
CA LEU A 344 -6.21 28.42 -16.03
C LEU A 344 -5.24 28.32 -17.21
N THR A 345 -4.41 29.34 -17.41
CA THR A 345 -3.33 29.29 -18.39
C THR A 345 -2.29 28.25 -18.01
N ILE A 346 -1.59 27.73 -19.00
CA ILE A 346 -0.54 26.71 -18.80
C ILE A 346 0.54 27.21 -17.85
N GLY A 347 1.01 28.43 -18.06
CA GLY A 347 2.03 29.03 -17.19
C GLY A 347 1.59 29.12 -15.74
N ASN A 348 0.35 29.53 -15.48
CA ASN A 348 -0.18 29.62 -14.12
C ASN A 348 -0.27 28.25 -13.43
N GLN A 349 -0.59 27.19 -14.17
CA GLN A 349 -0.64 25.84 -13.63
C GLN A 349 0.75 25.35 -13.21
N ILE A 350 1.80 25.62 -14.00
CA ILE A 350 3.17 25.24 -13.67
C ILE A 350 3.71 26.11 -12.53
N THR A 351 3.56 27.43 -12.60
CA THR A 351 4.10 28.36 -11.60
C THR A 351 3.47 28.18 -10.22
N SER A 352 2.17 27.88 -10.16
CA SER A 352 1.48 27.62 -8.88
C SER A 352 2.09 26.46 -8.09
N VAL A 353 2.51 25.41 -8.79
CA VAL A 353 3.18 24.25 -8.19
C VAL A 353 4.59 24.62 -7.73
N ILE A 354 5.35 25.35 -8.56
CA ILE A 354 6.71 25.82 -8.22
C ILE A 354 6.68 26.73 -7.00
N ILE A 355 5.81 27.73 -6.96
CA ILE A 355 5.69 28.67 -5.82
C ILE A 355 5.33 27.91 -4.53
N LYS A 356 4.36 26.99 -4.62
CA LYS A 356 3.88 26.24 -3.46
C LYS A 356 4.96 25.39 -2.81
N HIS A 357 5.78 24.70 -3.59
CA HIS A 357 6.74 23.71 -3.11
C HIS A 357 8.18 24.25 -2.98
N GLN A 358 8.57 25.20 -3.84
CA GLN A 358 9.94 25.75 -3.82
C GLN A 358 10.05 27.11 -3.11
N HIS A 359 8.92 27.71 -2.71
CA HIS A 359 8.87 28.99 -1.97
C HIS A 359 9.65 30.13 -2.64
N VAL A 360 9.61 30.19 -3.97
CA VAL A 360 10.28 31.23 -4.78
C VAL A 360 9.31 32.34 -5.16
N SER A 361 9.86 33.48 -5.62
CA SER A 361 9.07 34.59 -6.15
C SER A 361 8.35 34.22 -7.45
N GLU A 362 7.27 34.92 -7.78
CA GLU A 362 6.49 34.71 -9.00
C GLU A 362 7.35 34.88 -10.28
N SER A 363 8.22 35.88 -10.30
CA SER A 363 9.15 36.12 -11.41
C SER A 363 10.13 34.97 -11.62
N GLU A 364 10.67 34.42 -10.54
CA GLU A 364 11.56 33.25 -10.59
C GLU A 364 10.79 31.98 -10.98
N ALA A 365 9.56 31.79 -10.46
CA ALA A 365 8.69 30.68 -10.85
C ALA A 365 8.35 30.72 -12.36
N ARG A 366 8.05 31.92 -12.93
CA ARG A 366 7.82 32.11 -14.36
C ARG A 366 9.06 31.73 -15.18
N ARG A 367 10.23 32.16 -14.75
CA ARG A 367 11.50 31.83 -15.43
C ARG A 367 11.73 30.31 -15.44
N ARG A 368 11.55 29.63 -14.31
CA ARG A 368 11.70 28.16 -14.18
C ARG A 368 10.67 27.42 -15.02
N ALA A 369 9.43 27.87 -15.02
CA ALA A 369 8.36 27.28 -15.83
C ALA A 369 8.67 27.34 -17.33
N ILE A 370 9.14 28.49 -17.86
CA ILE A 370 9.52 28.62 -19.26
C ILE A 370 10.69 27.70 -19.61
N VAL A 371 11.70 27.61 -18.77
CA VAL A 371 12.82 26.66 -18.95
C VAL A 371 12.31 25.25 -19.05
N LEU A 372 11.39 24.86 -18.16
CA LEU A 372 10.83 23.52 -18.14
C LEU A 372 9.96 23.23 -19.37
N MET A 373 9.14 24.19 -19.81
CA MET A 373 8.37 24.08 -21.06
C MET A 373 9.29 23.86 -22.27
N LYS A 374 10.45 24.56 -22.36
CA LYS A 374 11.45 24.30 -23.39
C LYS A 374 12.04 22.91 -23.33
N LYS A 375 12.39 22.42 -22.10
CA LYS A 375 12.94 21.08 -21.88
C LYS A 375 11.99 19.99 -22.33
N VAL A 376 10.69 20.12 -22.08
CA VAL A 376 9.70 19.16 -22.57
C VAL A 376 9.35 19.33 -24.06
N GLY A 377 10.02 20.25 -24.76
CA GLY A 377 9.88 20.45 -26.20
C GLY A 377 8.63 21.23 -26.63
N ILE A 378 8.19 22.21 -25.83
CA ILE A 378 7.13 23.15 -26.26
C ILE A 378 7.76 24.25 -27.12
N PRO A 379 7.36 24.39 -28.41
CA PRO A 379 7.87 25.44 -29.28
C PRO A 379 7.37 26.81 -28.83
N ASN A 380 8.20 27.84 -28.91
CA ASN A 380 7.88 29.22 -28.52
C ASN A 380 7.29 29.32 -27.10
N ALA A 381 7.95 28.69 -26.12
CA ALA A 381 7.47 28.54 -24.76
C ALA A 381 7.08 29.85 -24.07
N GLU A 382 7.83 30.95 -24.35
CA GLU A 382 7.55 32.29 -23.82
C GLU A 382 6.19 32.84 -24.28
N ASN A 383 5.85 32.68 -25.53
CA ASN A 383 4.60 33.21 -26.10
C ASN A 383 3.42 32.31 -25.70
N ARG A 384 3.68 31.00 -25.55
CA ARG A 384 2.66 30.02 -25.19
C ARG A 384 2.40 29.88 -23.70
N PHE A 385 3.19 30.56 -22.87
CA PHE A 385 3.04 30.52 -21.42
C PHE A 385 1.65 30.96 -20.94
N ASP A 386 1.09 31.96 -21.59
CA ASP A 386 -0.22 32.53 -21.24
C ASP A 386 -1.39 31.90 -22.05
N ASP A 387 -1.11 30.85 -22.89
CA ASP A 387 -2.13 30.07 -23.59
C ASP A 387 -2.90 29.14 -22.63
N TYR A 388 -4.14 28.79 -23.01
CA TYR A 388 -5.00 27.85 -22.32
C TYR A 388 -4.82 26.40 -22.83
N PRO A 389 -5.18 25.37 -22.04
CA PRO A 389 -5.03 23.98 -22.46
C PRO A 389 -5.66 23.60 -23.79
N PHE A 390 -6.81 24.20 -24.17
CA PHE A 390 -7.50 23.91 -25.43
C PHE A 390 -6.72 24.38 -26.68
N GLN A 391 -5.76 25.29 -26.52
CA GLN A 391 -4.89 25.79 -27.61
C GLN A 391 -3.70 24.87 -27.92
N TYR A 392 -3.54 23.80 -27.11
CA TYR A 392 -2.47 22.81 -27.25
C TYR A 392 -3.00 21.52 -27.89
N SER A 393 -2.20 20.87 -28.74
CA SER A 393 -2.48 19.51 -29.22
C SER A 393 -2.41 18.47 -28.10
N GLY A 394 -2.94 17.27 -28.32
CA GLY A 394 -2.90 16.18 -27.31
C GLY A 394 -1.50 15.87 -26.81
N GLY A 395 -0.53 15.70 -27.72
CA GLY A 395 0.87 15.47 -27.37
C GLY A 395 1.53 16.66 -26.65
N MET A 396 1.17 17.90 -27.01
CA MET A 396 1.66 19.07 -26.28
C MET A 396 1.07 19.17 -24.89
N ARG A 397 -0.21 18.83 -24.69
CA ARG A 397 -0.83 18.77 -23.33
C ARG A 397 -0.13 17.73 -22.47
N GLN A 398 0.18 16.55 -23.03
CA GLN A 398 0.92 15.52 -22.30
C GLN A 398 2.31 16.00 -21.87
N ARG A 399 3.04 16.72 -22.75
CA ARG A 399 4.32 17.35 -22.41
C ARG A 399 4.18 18.37 -21.28
N ILE A 400 3.09 19.13 -21.24
CA ILE A 400 2.80 20.07 -20.15
C ILE A 400 2.50 19.34 -18.83
N VAL A 401 1.73 18.24 -18.85
CA VAL A 401 1.49 17.42 -17.65
C VAL A 401 2.81 16.86 -17.11
N ILE A 402 3.72 16.42 -17.99
CA ILE A 402 5.08 16.01 -17.62
C ILE A 402 5.85 17.19 -16.99
N ALA A 403 5.79 18.39 -17.58
CA ALA A 403 6.43 19.58 -17.03
C ALA A 403 5.90 19.92 -15.63
N ILE A 404 4.59 19.86 -15.40
CA ILE A 404 3.98 20.08 -14.09
C ILE A 404 4.48 19.04 -13.08
N ALA A 405 4.48 17.76 -13.44
CA ALA A 405 4.95 16.67 -12.57
C ALA A 405 6.43 16.84 -12.19
N LEU A 406 7.27 17.28 -13.11
CA LEU A 406 8.71 17.47 -12.88
C LEU A 406 9.07 18.84 -12.28
N SER A 407 8.12 19.75 -12.15
CA SER A 407 8.38 21.12 -11.68
C SER A 407 9.00 21.19 -10.28
N CYS A 408 8.78 20.17 -9.44
CA CYS A 408 9.36 20.07 -8.09
C CYS A 408 10.56 19.10 -8.00
N GLN A 409 11.03 18.55 -9.11
CA GLN A 409 12.12 17.56 -9.15
C GLN A 409 11.86 16.38 -8.18
N PRO A 410 10.78 15.62 -8.39
CA PRO A 410 10.40 14.56 -7.49
C PRO A 410 11.45 13.43 -7.47
N LYS A 411 11.50 12.66 -6.36
CA LYS A 411 12.32 11.46 -6.26
C LYS A 411 11.69 10.28 -7.00
N ILE A 412 10.34 10.21 -7.00
CA ILE A 412 9.58 9.17 -7.71
C ILE A 412 8.59 9.85 -8.67
N LEU A 413 8.66 9.47 -9.93
CA LEU A 413 7.69 9.83 -10.96
C LEU A 413 6.83 8.61 -11.29
N ILE A 414 5.55 8.66 -11.02
CA ILE A 414 4.58 7.65 -11.40
C ILE A 414 4.01 8.03 -12.77
N CYS A 415 4.11 7.14 -13.74
CA CYS A 415 3.54 7.27 -15.07
C CYS A 415 2.39 6.27 -15.22
N ASP A 416 1.15 6.71 -14.97
CA ASP A 416 -0.04 5.85 -15.06
C ASP A 416 -0.60 5.91 -16.48
N GLU A 417 -0.21 4.94 -17.32
CA GLU A 417 -0.57 4.82 -18.75
C GLU A 417 -0.38 6.13 -19.54
N PRO A 418 0.80 6.74 -19.52
CA PRO A 418 0.99 8.13 -19.99
C PRO A 418 0.83 8.31 -21.50
N THR A 419 0.60 7.25 -22.27
CA THR A 419 0.57 7.26 -23.75
C THR A 419 -0.71 6.70 -24.35
N THR A 420 -1.67 6.23 -23.54
CA THR A 420 -2.87 5.51 -24.01
C THR A 420 -3.77 6.33 -24.94
N ALA A 421 -3.78 7.67 -24.82
CA ALA A 421 -4.60 8.57 -25.63
C ALA A 421 -3.83 9.23 -26.79
N LEU A 422 -2.64 8.72 -27.14
CA LEU A 422 -1.75 9.31 -28.14
C LEU A 422 -1.54 8.38 -29.34
N ASP A 423 -1.28 8.96 -30.50
CA ASP A 423 -0.86 8.20 -31.67
C ASP A 423 0.55 7.61 -31.48
N VAL A 424 0.86 6.54 -32.22
CA VAL A 424 2.10 5.76 -32.08
C VAL A 424 3.37 6.61 -32.20
N THR A 425 3.37 7.61 -33.07
CA THR A 425 4.53 8.48 -33.27
C THR A 425 4.78 9.39 -32.08
N ILE A 426 3.72 10.01 -31.57
CA ILE A 426 3.79 10.86 -30.37
C ILE A 426 4.09 10.01 -29.12
N GLN A 427 3.54 8.79 -29.03
CA GLN A 427 3.85 7.85 -27.97
C GLN A 427 5.36 7.62 -27.87
N ALA A 428 6.03 7.26 -28.96
CA ALA A 428 7.48 7.04 -28.98
C ALA A 428 8.26 8.30 -28.52
N GLN A 429 7.85 9.49 -28.97
CA GLN A 429 8.47 10.75 -28.56
C GLN A 429 8.29 11.06 -27.07
N ILE A 430 7.12 10.76 -26.48
CA ILE A 430 6.86 10.97 -25.05
C ILE A 430 7.68 9.99 -24.21
N LEU A 431 7.78 8.72 -24.60
CA LEU A 431 8.59 7.73 -23.92
C LEU A 431 10.07 8.10 -23.93
N GLN A 432 10.59 8.53 -25.09
CA GLN A 432 11.97 9.00 -25.18
C GLN A 432 12.19 10.25 -24.31
N LEU A 433 11.26 11.20 -24.33
CA LEU A 433 11.31 12.38 -23.47
C LEU A 433 11.40 12.02 -21.97
N ILE A 434 10.55 11.11 -21.49
CA ILE A 434 10.57 10.66 -20.08
C ILE A 434 11.93 10.03 -19.74
N LYS A 435 12.47 9.20 -20.64
CA LYS A 435 13.78 8.54 -20.46
C LYS A 435 14.94 9.54 -20.42
N ASP A 436 14.92 10.55 -21.31
CA ASP A 436 15.95 11.58 -21.36
C ASP A 436 15.92 12.47 -20.10
N LEU A 437 14.71 12.86 -19.68
CA LEU A 437 14.51 13.64 -18.45
C LEU A 437 14.89 12.84 -17.20
N GLN A 438 14.65 11.51 -17.16
CA GLN A 438 15.11 10.65 -16.08
C GLN A 438 16.62 10.65 -15.94
N LYS A 439 17.35 10.54 -17.06
CA LYS A 439 18.82 10.61 -17.08
C LYS A 439 19.35 11.97 -16.63
N GLU A 440 18.65 13.05 -16.97
CA GLU A 440 19.05 14.41 -16.61
C GLU A 440 18.76 14.74 -15.13
N PHE A 441 17.59 14.34 -14.62
CA PHE A 441 17.13 14.71 -13.28
C PHE A 441 17.33 13.61 -12.23
N HIS A 442 17.76 12.41 -12.63
CA HIS A 442 18.05 11.27 -11.75
C HIS A 442 16.87 10.88 -10.82
N TYR A 443 15.64 10.88 -11.33
CA TYR A 443 14.48 10.39 -10.59
C TYR A 443 14.20 8.90 -10.87
N THR A 444 13.55 8.24 -9.93
CA THR A 444 13.05 6.87 -10.09
C THR A 444 11.69 6.91 -10.78
N THR A 445 11.47 6.05 -11.78
CA THR A 445 10.21 5.98 -12.52
C THR A 445 9.43 4.71 -12.16
N VAL A 446 8.14 4.86 -11.84
CA VAL A 446 7.20 3.75 -11.74
C VAL A 446 6.24 3.83 -12.92
N PHE A 447 6.41 2.93 -13.88
CA PHE A 447 5.68 2.95 -15.13
C PHE A 447 4.53 1.94 -15.09
N ILE A 448 3.30 2.38 -15.26
CA ILE A 448 2.13 1.50 -15.37
C ILE A 448 1.70 1.44 -16.83
N THR A 449 1.62 0.25 -17.37
CA THR A 449 1.11 0.01 -18.72
C THR A 449 0.61 -1.42 -18.87
N HIS A 450 -0.22 -1.63 -19.87
CA HIS A 450 -0.58 -2.96 -20.36
C HIS A 450 0.20 -3.35 -21.63
N ASP A 451 0.98 -2.40 -22.19
CA ASP A 451 1.79 -2.62 -23.39
C ASP A 451 3.21 -3.07 -23.02
N LEU A 452 3.47 -4.36 -23.19
CA LEU A 452 4.79 -4.96 -22.96
C LEU A 452 5.86 -4.48 -23.95
N GLY A 453 5.46 -4.06 -25.15
CA GLY A 453 6.38 -3.48 -26.13
C GLY A 453 6.98 -2.16 -25.62
N VAL A 454 6.18 -1.35 -24.93
CA VAL A 454 6.66 -0.14 -24.25
C VAL A 454 7.62 -0.50 -23.10
N VAL A 455 7.25 -1.50 -22.32
CA VAL A 455 8.06 -1.96 -21.17
C VAL A 455 9.47 -2.37 -21.58
N ALA A 456 9.57 -3.16 -22.66
CA ALA A 456 10.85 -3.61 -23.21
C ALA A 456 11.85 -2.47 -23.50
N ASN A 457 11.33 -1.29 -23.86
CA ASN A 457 12.14 -0.14 -24.25
C ASN A 457 12.48 0.81 -23.10
N VAL A 458 11.66 0.84 -22.03
CA VAL A 458 11.80 1.89 -20.98
C VAL A 458 12.18 1.36 -19.61
N ALA A 459 11.88 0.10 -19.29
CA ALA A 459 12.02 -0.43 -17.95
C ALA A 459 13.38 -1.12 -17.73
N ASP A 460 13.86 -1.06 -16.49
CA ASP A 460 14.99 -1.86 -15.99
C ASP A 460 14.48 -3.17 -15.36
N ARG A 461 13.34 -3.08 -14.64
CA ARG A 461 12.68 -4.21 -13.96
C ARG A 461 11.19 -4.20 -14.25
N VAL A 462 10.61 -5.38 -14.19
CA VAL A 462 9.18 -5.60 -14.44
C VAL A 462 8.55 -6.35 -13.28
N ALA A 463 7.42 -5.85 -12.79
CA ALA A 463 6.54 -6.52 -11.83
C ALA A 463 5.22 -6.86 -12.52
N VAL A 464 4.93 -8.14 -12.69
CA VAL A 464 3.70 -8.63 -13.30
C VAL A 464 2.64 -8.76 -12.23
N LEU A 465 1.55 -8.01 -12.36
CA LEU A 465 0.44 -7.96 -11.40
C LEU A 465 -0.79 -8.70 -11.93
N TYR A 466 -1.33 -9.62 -11.15
CA TYR A 466 -2.59 -10.33 -11.43
C TYR A 466 -3.48 -10.37 -10.19
N ALA A 467 -4.75 -10.02 -10.35
CA ALA A 467 -5.77 -10.05 -9.28
C ALA A 467 -5.27 -9.47 -7.93
N GLY A 468 -4.58 -8.33 -7.99
CA GLY A 468 -4.05 -7.62 -6.81
C GLY A 468 -2.78 -8.20 -6.19
N GLN A 469 -2.08 -9.11 -6.86
CA GLN A 469 -0.82 -9.70 -6.39
C GLN A 469 0.28 -9.60 -7.46
N ILE A 470 1.52 -9.43 -7.02
CA ILE A 470 2.68 -9.62 -7.88
C ILE A 470 2.87 -11.14 -8.05
N VAL A 471 2.75 -11.61 -9.29
CA VAL A 471 2.91 -13.02 -9.64
C VAL A 471 4.30 -13.33 -10.18
N GLU A 472 4.97 -12.35 -10.76
CA GLU A 472 6.36 -12.47 -11.20
C GLU A 472 7.06 -11.11 -11.16
N ILE A 473 8.33 -11.08 -10.81
CA ILE A 473 9.18 -9.89 -10.80
C ILE A 473 10.60 -10.26 -11.18
N GLY A 474 11.22 -9.46 -12.03
CA GLY A 474 12.60 -9.65 -12.47
C GLY A 474 13.11 -8.45 -13.28
N THR A 475 14.32 -8.55 -13.82
CA THR A 475 14.79 -7.63 -14.84
C THR A 475 13.98 -7.80 -16.13
N VAL A 476 14.01 -6.80 -17.00
CA VAL A 476 13.33 -6.90 -18.32
C VAL A 476 13.80 -8.16 -19.06
N GLU A 477 15.11 -8.41 -19.07
CA GLU A 477 15.69 -9.59 -19.73
C GLU A 477 15.14 -10.90 -19.14
N GLU A 478 15.07 -11.03 -17.81
CA GLU A 478 14.57 -12.23 -17.14
C GLU A 478 13.09 -12.48 -17.46
N ILE A 479 12.27 -11.44 -17.42
CA ILE A 479 10.82 -11.56 -17.67
C ILE A 479 10.52 -11.86 -19.14
N PHE A 480 11.30 -11.30 -20.08
CA PHE A 480 11.07 -11.50 -21.51
C PHE A 480 11.71 -12.78 -22.04
N TYR A 481 12.91 -13.14 -21.58
CA TYR A 481 13.65 -14.31 -22.09
C TYR A 481 13.44 -15.60 -21.30
N ASP A 482 13.13 -15.50 -20.00
CA ASP A 482 12.93 -16.67 -19.13
C ASP A 482 11.73 -16.51 -18.19
N PRO A 483 10.53 -16.14 -18.70
CA PRO A 483 9.34 -16.02 -17.87
C PRO A 483 9.02 -17.37 -17.21
N ARG A 484 8.59 -17.32 -15.93
CA ARG A 484 8.33 -18.51 -15.11
C ARG A 484 6.87 -18.71 -14.77
N HIS A 485 6.10 -17.63 -14.69
CA HIS A 485 4.68 -17.74 -14.35
C HIS A 485 3.82 -17.95 -15.60
N PRO A 486 2.87 -18.90 -15.61
CA PRO A 486 2.00 -19.14 -16.77
C PRO A 486 1.23 -17.91 -17.25
N TYR A 487 0.83 -17.02 -16.35
CA TYR A 487 0.20 -15.75 -16.72
C TYR A 487 1.13 -14.85 -17.55
N THR A 488 2.41 -14.78 -17.20
CA THR A 488 3.42 -14.03 -17.95
C THR A 488 3.62 -14.62 -19.35
N TRP A 489 3.58 -15.97 -19.48
CA TRP A 489 3.65 -16.61 -20.78
C TRP A 489 2.52 -16.17 -21.70
N VAL A 490 1.30 -16.11 -21.16
CA VAL A 490 0.14 -15.69 -21.93
C VAL A 490 0.20 -14.21 -22.30
N LEU A 491 0.63 -13.34 -21.38
CA LEU A 491 0.82 -11.92 -21.66
C LEU A 491 1.83 -11.70 -22.79
N LEU A 492 2.95 -12.41 -22.77
CA LEU A 492 3.96 -12.33 -23.84
C LEU A 492 3.44 -12.91 -25.15
N SER A 493 2.71 -14.03 -25.11
CA SER A 493 2.12 -14.67 -26.31
C SER A 493 1.03 -13.82 -26.97
N SER A 494 0.45 -12.85 -26.25
CA SER A 494 -0.55 -11.92 -26.78
C SER A 494 0.04 -10.72 -27.51
N LEU A 495 1.38 -10.58 -27.56
CA LEU A 495 2.06 -9.49 -28.26
C LEU A 495 1.95 -9.69 -29.80
N PRO A 496 1.33 -8.75 -30.54
CA PRO A 496 1.20 -8.88 -32.00
C PRO A 496 2.54 -8.96 -32.74
N GLN A 497 3.58 -8.34 -32.16
CA GLN A 497 4.93 -8.31 -32.76
C GLN A 497 5.64 -9.68 -32.67
N LEU A 498 5.17 -10.57 -31.80
CA LEU A 498 5.75 -11.90 -31.58
C LEU A 498 4.92 -13.02 -32.21
N SER A 499 3.71 -12.70 -32.68
CA SER A 499 2.82 -13.65 -33.32
C SER A 499 3.12 -13.75 -34.83
N ASP A 500 3.03 -14.95 -35.38
CA ASP A 500 3.03 -15.14 -36.82
C ASP A 500 1.80 -14.38 -37.41
N PRO A 501 1.96 -13.58 -38.46
CA PRO A 501 0.85 -12.86 -39.10
C PRO A 501 -0.33 -13.78 -39.53
N GLN A 502 -0.10 -15.07 -39.66
CA GLN A 502 -1.12 -16.08 -40.04
C GLN A 502 -1.65 -16.90 -38.84
N ALA A 503 -1.06 -16.76 -37.65
CA ALA A 503 -1.52 -17.49 -36.45
C ALA A 503 -2.66 -16.74 -35.75
N GLU A 504 -3.62 -17.48 -35.20
CA GLU A 504 -4.62 -16.92 -34.31
C GLU A 504 -3.94 -16.33 -33.07
N LEU A 505 -4.31 -15.10 -32.69
CA LEU A 505 -3.80 -14.47 -31.46
C LEU A 505 -4.21 -15.32 -30.25
N TYR A 506 -3.24 -15.71 -29.46
CA TYR A 506 -3.49 -16.46 -28.23
C TYR A 506 -4.27 -15.58 -27.24
N SER A 507 -5.49 -15.98 -26.92
CA SER A 507 -6.33 -15.28 -25.96
C SER A 507 -6.45 -16.07 -24.66
N ILE A 508 -6.40 -15.35 -23.52
CA ILE A 508 -6.61 -15.98 -22.22
C ILE A 508 -8.08 -16.36 -22.08
N ALA A 509 -8.39 -17.66 -21.96
CA ALA A 509 -9.75 -18.12 -21.71
C ALA A 509 -10.27 -17.66 -20.35
N GLY A 510 -11.57 -17.34 -20.25
CA GLY A 510 -12.22 -16.96 -19.02
C GLY A 510 -11.98 -15.51 -18.58
N THR A 511 -12.56 -15.13 -17.44
CA THR A 511 -12.48 -13.80 -16.86
C THR A 511 -11.63 -13.80 -15.57
N PRO A 512 -10.94 -12.70 -15.23
CA PRO A 512 -10.25 -12.58 -13.96
C PRO A 512 -11.19 -12.84 -12.77
N PRO A 513 -10.69 -13.38 -11.65
CA PRO A 513 -11.51 -13.66 -10.49
C PRO A 513 -12.08 -12.37 -9.88
N SER A 514 -13.32 -12.44 -9.38
CA SER A 514 -13.93 -11.30 -8.70
C SER A 514 -13.19 -10.99 -7.40
N LEU A 515 -12.69 -9.76 -7.28
CA LEU A 515 -11.97 -9.28 -6.08
C LEU A 515 -12.90 -9.04 -4.87
N TYR A 516 -14.22 -9.21 -5.03
CA TYR A 516 -15.19 -9.23 -3.92
C TYR A 516 -15.19 -10.56 -3.18
N ASN A 517 -14.76 -11.64 -3.82
CA ASN A 517 -14.74 -12.96 -3.26
C ASN A 517 -13.36 -13.26 -2.62
N ARG A 518 -13.37 -14.09 -1.58
CA ARG A 518 -12.12 -14.62 -1.06
C ARG A 518 -11.55 -15.58 -2.07
N ILE A 519 -10.39 -15.26 -2.61
CA ILE A 519 -9.63 -16.15 -3.48
C ILE A 519 -8.93 -17.18 -2.59
N ILE A 520 -9.18 -18.46 -2.84
CA ILE A 520 -8.52 -19.60 -2.20
C ILE A 520 -7.56 -20.18 -3.23
N GLY A 521 -6.32 -20.46 -2.81
CA GLY A 521 -5.30 -20.91 -3.74
C GLY A 521 -4.75 -19.81 -4.65
N ASP A 522 -4.22 -20.22 -5.80
CA ASP A 522 -3.72 -19.31 -6.82
C ASP A 522 -4.88 -18.60 -7.54
N ALA A 523 -4.77 -17.29 -7.65
CA ALA A 523 -5.77 -16.48 -8.35
C ALA A 523 -5.87 -16.83 -9.86
N PHE A 524 -4.79 -17.29 -10.45
CA PHE A 524 -4.74 -17.65 -11.86
C PHE A 524 -5.20 -19.10 -12.13
N ALA A 525 -5.30 -19.96 -11.11
CA ALA A 525 -5.66 -21.38 -11.25
C ALA A 525 -6.85 -21.65 -12.20
N PRO A 526 -7.98 -20.91 -12.16
CA PRO A 526 -9.13 -21.16 -13.06
C PRO A 526 -8.85 -20.90 -14.54
N ARG A 527 -7.78 -20.14 -14.85
CA ARG A 527 -7.40 -19.74 -16.21
C ARG A 527 -6.05 -20.35 -16.63
N ASN A 528 -5.42 -21.12 -15.73
CA ASN A 528 -4.11 -21.70 -15.94
C ASN A 528 -4.24 -23.08 -16.58
N PRO A 529 -3.85 -23.28 -17.86
CA PRO A 529 -3.89 -24.59 -18.50
C PRO A 529 -2.94 -25.60 -17.86
N TYR A 530 -1.96 -25.14 -17.07
CA TYR A 530 -0.99 -25.97 -16.34
C TYR A 530 -1.32 -26.07 -14.84
N CYS A 531 -2.58 -25.83 -14.46
CA CYS A 531 -3.04 -25.83 -13.09
C CYS A 531 -2.80 -27.16 -12.40
N LEU A 532 -2.12 -27.12 -11.25
CA LEU A 532 -1.96 -28.27 -10.37
C LEU A 532 -3.09 -28.29 -9.33
N LYS A 533 -3.42 -29.45 -8.79
CA LYS A 533 -4.44 -29.57 -7.73
C LYS A 533 -4.13 -28.68 -6.53
N ILE A 534 -2.87 -28.46 -6.21
CA ILE A 534 -2.44 -27.60 -5.10
C ILE A 534 -2.77 -26.12 -5.36
N ASP A 535 -2.76 -25.67 -6.63
CA ASP A 535 -3.10 -24.29 -6.99
C ASP A 535 -4.53 -23.93 -6.56
N THR A 536 -5.45 -24.90 -6.54
CA THR A 536 -6.83 -24.67 -6.08
C THR A 536 -6.99 -24.67 -4.57
N LEU A 537 -6.02 -25.17 -3.82
CA LEU A 537 -6.10 -25.37 -2.38
C LEU A 537 -5.26 -24.37 -1.59
N LYS A 538 -4.08 -24.03 -2.11
CA LYS A 538 -3.10 -23.21 -1.39
C LYS A 538 -2.42 -22.24 -2.34
N GLU A 539 -2.34 -20.98 -1.91
CA GLU A 539 -1.61 -19.94 -2.63
C GLU A 539 -0.11 -20.30 -2.73
N PRO A 540 0.51 -20.19 -3.93
CA PRO A 540 1.94 -20.44 -4.07
C PRO A 540 2.77 -19.38 -3.34
N PRO A 541 3.90 -19.77 -2.73
CA PRO A 541 4.85 -18.79 -2.23
C PRO A 541 5.59 -18.12 -3.40
N MET A 542 6.28 -17.02 -3.12
CA MET A 542 7.19 -16.42 -4.08
C MET A 542 8.49 -17.25 -4.10
N PHE A 543 8.73 -17.97 -5.19
CA PHE A 543 9.96 -18.74 -5.40
C PHE A 543 11.06 -17.86 -5.98
N LYS A 544 12.28 -18.00 -5.47
CA LYS A 544 13.48 -17.36 -6.00
C LYS A 544 13.98 -18.17 -7.19
N VAL A 545 14.11 -17.55 -8.35
CA VAL A 545 14.68 -18.14 -9.58
C VAL A 545 16.14 -17.73 -9.73
N THR A 546 16.41 -16.42 -9.67
CA THR A 546 17.76 -15.81 -9.63
C THR A 546 17.85 -14.83 -8.47
N GLU A 547 18.92 -14.05 -8.37
CA GLU A 547 19.03 -13.00 -7.34
C GLU A 547 18.01 -11.87 -7.54
N THR A 548 17.55 -11.65 -8.76
CA THR A 548 16.62 -10.57 -9.13
C THR A 548 15.27 -11.08 -9.60
N HIS A 549 15.16 -12.38 -9.96
CA HIS A 549 13.96 -12.99 -10.53
C HIS A 549 13.21 -13.87 -9.52
N TYR A 550 11.95 -13.55 -9.32
CA TYR A 550 11.05 -14.28 -8.42
C TYR A 550 9.72 -14.54 -9.12
N ALA A 551 9.12 -15.71 -8.91
CA ALA A 551 7.82 -16.07 -9.48
C ALA A 551 6.95 -16.84 -8.47
N LYS A 552 5.65 -16.58 -8.52
CA LYS A 552 4.64 -17.08 -7.58
C LYS A 552 3.84 -18.20 -8.24
N THR A 553 4.46 -19.36 -8.45
CA THR A 553 3.82 -20.52 -9.06
C THR A 553 4.31 -21.82 -8.46
N TRP A 554 3.41 -22.77 -8.20
CA TRP A 554 3.76 -24.12 -7.75
C TRP A 554 4.55 -24.93 -8.78
N LEU A 555 4.58 -24.53 -10.04
CA LEU A 555 5.41 -25.18 -11.07
C LEU A 555 6.92 -25.08 -10.79
N LEU A 556 7.34 -24.19 -9.90
CA LEU A 556 8.73 -24.07 -9.45
C LEU A 556 9.05 -24.92 -8.22
N ASP A 557 8.07 -25.58 -7.59
CA ASP A 557 8.33 -26.53 -6.50
C ASP A 557 9.11 -27.73 -7.05
N PRO A 558 10.20 -28.20 -6.40
CA PRO A 558 10.97 -29.34 -6.88
C PRO A 558 10.18 -30.64 -7.09
N ARG A 559 9.00 -30.75 -6.47
CA ARG A 559 8.09 -31.90 -6.59
C ARG A 559 7.09 -31.76 -7.73
N ALA A 560 7.00 -30.59 -8.37
CA ALA A 560 6.08 -30.34 -9.45
C ALA A 560 6.48 -31.11 -10.72
N PRO A 561 5.52 -31.54 -11.55
CA PRO A 561 5.83 -32.11 -12.86
C PRO A 561 6.55 -31.06 -13.72
N LYS A 562 7.52 -31.50 -14.51
CA LYS A 562 8.15 -30.62 -15.50
C LYS A 562 7.14 -30.29 -16.59
N VAL A 563 6.87 -29.01 -16.77
CA VAL A 563 5.99 -28.49 -17.81
C VAL A 563 6.83 -27.79 -18.87
N GLU A 564 6.60 -28.12 -20.12
CA GLU A 564 7.20 -27.45 -21.26
C GLU A 564 6.50 -26.09 -21.46
N LYS A 565 7.31 -25.04 -21.66
CA LYS A 565 6.78 -23.72 -22.00
C LYS A 565 6.14 -23.77 -23.39
N PRO A 566 5.11 -22.93 -23.66
CA PRO A 566 4.54 -22.83 -25.00
C PRO A 566 5.61 -22.58 -26.07
N GLU A 567 5.48 -23.18 -27.24
CA GLU A 567 6.44 -23.02 -28.35
C GLU A 567 6.73 -21.56 -28.68
N ILE A 568 5.70 -20.73 -28.67
CA ILE A 568 5.83 -19.28 -28.87
C ILE A 568 6.85 -18.68 -27.89
N ILE A 569 6.85 -19.08 -26.62
CA ILE A 569 7.79 -18.59 -25.59
C ILE A 569 9.19 -19.15 -25.85
N CYS A 570 9.32 -20.38 -26.31
CA CYS A 570 10.62 -20.96 -26.63
C CYS A 570 11.27 -20.30 -27.86
N CYS A 571 10.46 -19.91 -28.86
CA CYS A 571 10.91 -19.25 -30.10
C CYS A 571 11.11 -17.73 -29.97
N ILE A 572 10.62 -17.14 -28.89
CA ILE A 572 10.57 -15.68 -28.63
C ILE A 572 11.98 -15.03 -28.67
N ASN A 573 12.99 -15.74 -28.20
CA ASN A 573 14.36 -15.25 -28.06
C ASN A 573 14.97 -14.70 -29.35
N GLY A 574 14.69 -15.34 -30.49
CA GLY A 574 15.17 -14.88 -31.81
C GLY A 574 14.42 -13.65 -32.33
N THR A 575 13.15 -13.53 -32.00
CA THR A 575 12.27 -12.46 -32.47
C THR A 575 12.39 -11.21 -31.58
N LEU A 576 12.51 -11.37 -30.26
CA LEU A 576 12.71 -10.25 -29.32
C LEU A 576 14.00 -9.49 -29.62
N ARG A 577 15.11 -10.19 -29.88
CA ARG A 577 16.38 -9.55 -30.27
C ARG A 577 16.25 -8.70 -31.54
N LYS A 578 15.42 -9.13 -32.50
CA LYS A 578 15.21 -8.40 -33.75
C LYS A 578 14.25 -7.23 -33.58
N VAL A 579 13.21 -7.38 -32.76
CA VAL A 579 12.11 -6.40 -32.62
C VAL A 579 12.42 -5.33 -31.58
N PHE A 580 12.99 -5.70 -30.43
CA PHE A 580 13.17 -4.79 -29.29
C PHE A 580 14.63 -4.43 -29.02
N ASN A 581 15.59 -5.06 -29.71
CA ASN A 581 17.02 -4.81 -29.56
C ASN A 581 17.53 -5.02 -28.11
N ILE A 582 16.92 -5.96 -27.37
CA ILE A 582 17.22 -6.33 -25.99
C ILE A 582 18.17 -7.53 -25.97
#